data_84a036200217f214751c6ea3a2c70139
#
_entry.id   84a036200217f214751c6ea3a2c70139
#
_cell.length_a   1.000
_cell.length_b   1.000
_cell.length_c   1.000
_cell.angle_alpha   90.00
_cell.angle_beta   90.00
_cell.angle_gamma   90.00
#
_symmetry.space_group_name_H-M   'P 1'
#
loop_
_entity.id
_entity.type
_entity.pdbx_description
1 polymer ?
#
loop_
_entity_poly.entity_id
_entity_poly.type
_entity_poly.pdbx_seq_one_letter_code
_entity_poly.pdbx_strand_id
1 'polypeptide(L)'
;MSGREALWLLWLFAGAAQALCPRWAPARAAEEMAHLQQQLRSWDSAYYNDGETLIDDALYDGLQRRLQRWQHCFQPAAEPDRSVWTRSGVMDHPVAHTGVKKLPDKLAVAYWMQGKKSLWLQPKVDGVAVTLVYRQGKLAALISRGDGAKGQNWLNKAPYIPALPQEIDDKRPQLILQGELFLAVNDHQQSLHGSKNARAQVAGALMRQLPSPILSQLGIFIWAWPDGPETMAMRQKALKRLGFGLSGDWTRPVSDEEDVARWRNHWFRSPLPFVTDGVVIHQDKRSTGKQWLPGSSEESAAWKYTPPVISSEVQSVEFPVGRTGKIAVVLNVAPVQLDDKTVR
;
A
#
# COMPACT_ATOMS: atom_id res chain seq x y z
N MET A 1 66.33 9.35 -0.33
CA MET A 1 65.56 10.04 -1.41
C MET A 1 64.23 9.34 -1.44
N SER A 2 63.29 9.84 -0.74
CA SER A 2 62.20 10.77 -1.01
C SER A 2 61.10 10.09 -1.84
N GLY A 3 60.01 9.82 -1.21
CA GLY A 3 58.77 9.37 -1.81
C GLY A 3 57.59 9.66 -0.91
N ARG A 4 57.39 10.95 -0.60
CA ARG A 4 56.15 11.50 -0.06
C ARG A 4 55.37 12.00 -1.26
N GLU A 5 54.29 11.32 -1.64
CA GLU A 5 53.17 11.88 -2.44
C GLU A 5 52.17 10.76 -2.73
N ALA A 6 51.13 10.57 -1.94
CA ALA A 6 49.85 9.99 -2.34
C ALA A 6 48.84 10.01 -1.15
N LEU A 7 48.44 11.19 -0.74
CA LEU A 7 47.40 11.35 0.32
C LEU A 7 46.55 12.60 0.08
N TRP A 8 46.01 12.72 -1.16
CA TRP A 8 45.06 13.82 -1.48
C TRP A 8 44.03 13.39 -2.54
N LEU A 9 43.16 12.41 -2.24
CA LEU A 9 42.03 12.12 -3.14
C LEU A 9 40.91 11.32 -2.45
N LEU A 10 40.50 11.74 -1.24
CA LEU A 10 39.36 11.10 -0.55
C LEU A 10 38.40 12.09 0.12
N TRP A 11 38.22 13.29 -0.46
CA TRP A 11 37.31 14.30 0.13
C TRP A 11 36.37 14.96 -0.88
N LEU A 12 35.76 14.18 -1.82
CA LEU A 12 34.84 14.77 -2.81
C LEU A 12 33.54 14.01 -3.04
N PHE A 13 33.10 13.11 -2.13
CA PHE A 13 31.80 12.44 -2.28
C PHE A 13 30.80 12.63 -1.13
N ALA A 14 30.98 13.61 -0.25
CA ALA A 14 30.00 13.90 0.79
C ALA A 14 29.00 15.03 0.43
N GLY A 15 29.04 15.55 -0.80
CA GLY A 15 28.29 16.76 -1.18
C GLY A 15 26.93 16.57 -1.83
N ALA A 16 26.56 15.37 -2.28
CA ALA A 16 25.36 15.19 -3.10
C ALA A 16 24.06 14.93 -2.31
N ALA A 17 24.15 14.49 -1.06
CA ALA A 17 22.95 14.19 -0.25
C ALA A 17 22.32 15.42 0.43
N GLN A 18 23.06 16.52 0.57
CA GLN A 18 22.57 17.74 1.23
C GLN A 18 21.71 18.65 0.37
N ALA A 19 21.72 18.48 -0.95
CA ALA A 19 20.95 19.32 -1.88
C ALA A 19 19.42 19.10 -1.83
N LEU A 20 18.93 18.07 -1.14
CA LEU A 20 17.52 17.70 -1.06
C LEU A 20 16.86 18.04 0.29
N CYS A 21 17.61 18.47 1.27
CA CYS A 21 17.09 18.85 2.58
C CYS A 21 16.73 20.34 2.63
N PRO A 22 15.55 20.71 3.15
CA PRO A 22 15.19 22.10 3.34
C PRO A 22 16.18 22.81 4.29
N ARG A 23 16.48 24.07 3.99
CA ARG A 23 17.32 24.91 4.87
C ARG A 23 16.50 25.52 6.02
N TRP A 24 15.99 24.68 6.90
CA TRP A 24 15.19 25.11 8.05
C TRP A 24 16.00 25.10 9.33
N ALA A 25 15.68 26.01 10.23
CA ALA A 25 16.11 25.91 11.63
C ALA A 25 15.44 24.67 12.28
N PRO A 26 16.08 24.01 13.26
CA PRO A 26 15.55 22.80 13.89
C PRO A 26 14.11 22.93 14.42
N ALA A 27 13.78 24.06 15.04
CA ALA A 27 12.44 24.34 15.55
C ALA A 27 11.39 24.37 14.43
N ARG A 28 11.70 25.03 13.31
CA ARG A 28 10.81 25.05 12.13
C ARG A 28 10.68 23.67 11.50
N ALA A 29 11.77 22.92 11.41
CA ALA A 29 11.73 21.55 10.88
C ALA A 29 10.81 20.67 11.73
N ALA A 30 10.89 20.74 13.05
CA ALA A 30 10.03 20.01 13.96
C ALA A 30 8.54 20.39 13.78
N GLU A 31 8.24 21.68 13.65
CA GLU A 31 6.88 22.19 13.43
C GLU A 31 6.31 21.71 12.09
N GLU A 32 7.05 21.83 11.00
CA GLU A 32 6.61 21.41 9.67
C GLU A 32 6.39 19.88 9.59
N MET A 33 7.28 19.10 10.22
CA MET A 33 7.13 17.65 10.31
C MET A 33 5.91 17.27 11.14
N ALA A 34 5.71 17.89 12.31
CA ALA A 34 4.56 17.62 13.17
C ALA A 34 3.23 17.96 12.46
N HIS A 35 3.19 19.07 11.74
CA HIS A 35 2.02 19.48 10.97
C HIS A 35 1.70 18.49 9.85
N LEU A 36 2.70 18.09 9.04
CA LEU A 36 2.50 17.12 7.97
C LEU A 36 2.10 15.74 8.52
N GLN A 37 2.68 15.34 9.64
CA GLN A 37 2.31 14.12 10.35
C GLN A 37 0.86 14.15 10.84
N GLN A 38 0.42 15.26 11.42
CA GLN A 38 -0.96 15.43 11.86
C GLN A 38 -1.94 15.36 10.68
N GLN A 39 -1.58 15.96 9.55
CA GLN A 39 -2.39 15.95 8.34
C GLN A 39 -2.53 14.53 7.76
N LEU A 40 -1.43 13.80 7.63
CA LEU A 40 -1.43 12.41 7.19
C LEU A 40 -2.29 11.54 8.12
N ARG A 41 -2.15 11.71 9.45
CA ARG A 41 -3.00 11.01 10.42
C ARG A 41 -4.49 11.33 10.29
N SER A 42 -4.84 12.59 9.99
CA SER A 42 -6.24 12.97 9.76
C SER A 42 -6.82 12.28 8.53
N TRP A 43 -6.06 12.19 7.44
CA TRP A 43 -6.49 11.48 6.24
C TRP A 43 -6.53 9.96 6.43
N ASP A 44 -5.59 9.39 7.17
CA ASP A 44 -5.64 8.00 7.58
C ASP A 44 -6.91 7.72 8.41
N SER A 45 -7.23 8.61 9.35
CA SER A 45 -8.45 8.46 10.17
C SER A 45 -9.71 8.51 9.31
N ALA A 46 -9.82 9.47 8.40
CA ALA A 46 -10.96 9.56 7.49
C ALA A 46 -11.05 8.32 6.60
N TYR A 47 -9.92 7.90 6.04
CA TYR A 47 -9.85 6.73 5.17
C TYR A 47 -10.18 5.42 5.91
N TYR A 48 -9.53 5.17 7.06
CA TYR A 48 -9.65 3.89 7.78
C TYR A 48 -10.83 3.82 8.75
N ASN A 49 -11.32 4.95 9.27
CA ASN A 49 -12.40 4.97 10.24
C ASN A 49 -13.74 5.41 9.64
N ASP A 50 -13.72 6.31 8.67
CA ASP A 50 -14.94 6.92 8.14
C ASP A 50 -15.24 6.47 6.70
N GLY A 51 -14.28 5.74 6.06
CA GLY A 51 -14.41 5.25 4.69
C GLY A 51 -14.35 6.37 3.64
N GLU A 52 -13.86 7.55 4.02
CA GLU A 52 -13.77 8.72 3.17
C GLU A 52 -12.36 8.86 2.57
N THR A 53 -12.27 8.96 1.25
CA THR A 53 -11.03 9.27 0.53
C THR A 53 -10.93 10.77 0.35
N LEU A 54 -10.32 11.48 1.31
CA LEU A 54 -10.17 12.94 1.29
C LEU A 54 -9.03 13.43 0.41
N ILE A 55 -8.13 12.53 0.00
CA ILE A 55 -6.94 12.86 -0.79
C ILE A 55 -6.64 11.71 -1.76
N ASP A 56 -6.12 12.05 -2.93
CA ASP A 56 -5.66 11.07 -3.90
C ASP A 56 -4.45 10.28 -3.40
N ASP A 57 -4.41 8.96 -3.69
CA ASP A 57 -3.35 8.06 -3.24
C ASP A 57 -1.95 8.50 -3.69
N ALA A 58 -1.81 9.05 -4.91
CA ALA A 58 -0.51 9.50 -5.41
C ALA A 58 -0.01 10.74 -4.67
N LEU A 59 -0.94 11.65 -4.33
CA LEU A 59 -0.63 12.84 -3.53
C LEU A 59 -0.31 12.44 -2.08
N TYR A 60 -1.11 11.55 -1.47
CA TYR A 60 -0.83 11.00 -0.14
C TYR A 60 0.56 10.36 -0.08
N ASP A 61 0.87 9.50 -1.03
CA ASP A 61 2.18 8.86 -1.16
C ASP A 61 3.32 9.87 -1.35
N GLY A 62 3.07 10.93 -2.10
CA GLY A 62 4.03 12.04 -2.29
C GLY A 62 4.35 12.75 -0.97
N LEU A 63 3.32 13.01 -0.17
CA LEU A 63 3.46 13.66 1.13
C LEU A 63 4.10 12.75 2.19
N GLN A 64 3.79 11.46 2.18
CA GLN A 64 4.49 10.47 3.01
C GLN A 64 5.99 10.42 2.70
N ARG A 65 6.37 10.36 1.40
CA ARG A 65 7.80 10.41 1.00
C ARG A 65 8.46 11.72 1.39
N ARG A 66 7.73 12.83 1.39
CA ARG A 66 8.23 14.14 1.84
C ARG A 66 8.52 14.11 3.34
N LEU A 67 7.60 13.60 4.16
CA LEU A 67 7.79 13.47 5.60
C LEU A 67 8.99 12.57 5.94
N GLN A 68 9.11 11.40 5.31
CA GLN A 68 10.25 10.50 5.50
C GLN A 68 11.59 11.16 5.16
N ARG A 69 11.64 11.96 4.08
CA ARG A 69 12.82 12.75 3.74
C ARG A 69 13.17 13.77 4.81
N TRP A 70 12.19 14.52 5.31
CA TRP A 70 12.41 15.50 6.37
C TRP A 70 12.87 14.85 7.68
N GLN A 71 12.29 13.70 8.04
CA GLN A 71 12.74 12.92 9.19
C GLN A 71 14.21 12.49 9.03
N HIS A 72 14.58 11.98 7.86
CA HIS A 72 15.97 11.63 7.58
C HIS A 72 16.92 12.83 7.63
N CYS A 73 16.48 14.01 7.18
CA CYS A 73 17.28 15.24 7.21
C CYS A 73 17.49 15.80 8.61
N PHE A 74 16.49 15.72 9.49
CA PHE A 74 16.46 16.43 10.77
C PHE A 74 16.41 15.52 11.99
N GLN A 75 16.05 14.25 11.83
CA GLN A 75 15.95 13.25 12.90
C GLN A 75 16.50 11.89 12.43
N PRO A 76 17.79 11.75 12.10
CA PRO A 76 18.34 10.52 11.51
C PRO A 76 18.29 9.29 12.43
N ALA A 77 18.00 9.45 13.72
CA ALA A 77 17.92 8.38 14.72
C ALA A 77 16.54 8.24 15.37
N ALA A 78 15.49 8.88 14.83
CA ALA A 78 14.15 8.75 15.39
C ALA A 78 13.60 7.36 15.13
N GLU A 79 13.29 6.59 16.19
CA GLU A 79 12.47 5.40 16.10
C GLU A 79 11.11 5.75 15.47
N PRO A 80 10.49 4.83 14.68
CA PRO A 80 9.16 5.07 14.13
C PRO A 80 8.18 5.35 15.27
N ASP A 81 7.49 6.48 15.18
CA ASP A 81 6.47 6.90 16.15
C ASP A 81 5.38 5.83 16.24
N ARG A 82 5.40 5.07 17.32
CA ARG A 82 4.37 4.08 17.70
C ARG A 82 3.20 4.76 18.41
N SER A 83 2.74 5.90 17.91
CA SER A 83 1.57 6.56 18.49
C SER A 83 0.33 5.68 18.34
N VAL A 84 -0.10 5.16 19.47
CA VAL A 84 -1.16 4.18 19.62
C VAL A 84 -2.52 4.86 19.52
N TRP A 85 -3.30 4.49 18.51
CA TRP A 85 -4.72 4.79 18.46
C TRP A 85 -5.47 3.73 19.25
N THR A 86 -5.77 4.00 20.52
CA THR A 86 -6.66 3.16 21.32
C THR A 86 -8.11 3.60 21.09
N ARG A 87 -8.77 3.02 20.08
CA ARG A 87 -10.23 3.04 19.96
C ARG A 87 -10.80 1.65 20.22
N SER A 88 -12.01 1.60 20.79
CA SER A 88 -12.80 0.37 20.94
C SER A 88 -12.91 -0.36 19.60
N GLY A 89 -12.53 -1.63 19.55
CA GLY A 89 -12.53 -2.45 18.32
C GLY A 89 -11.17 -2.59 17.62
N VAL A 90 -10.14 -1.88 18.06
CA VAL A 90 -8.77 -2.03 17.54
C VAL A 90 -8.11 -3.29 18.09
N MET A 91 -7.47 -4.05 17.22
CA MET A 91 -6.77 -5.30 17.54
C MET A 91 -5.33 -5.26 17.02
N ASP A 92 -4.40 -5.83 17.80
CA ASP A 92 -3.01 -6.00 17.37
C ASP A 92 -2.91 -7.05 16.25
N HIS A 93 -2.05 -6.78 15.26
CA HIS A 93 -1.67 -7.81 14.29
C HIS A 93 -0.73 -8.82 14.94
N PRO A 94 -1.03 -10.14 14.86
CA PRO A 94 -0.11 -11.17 15.35
C PRO A 94 1.24 -11.17 14.62
N VAL A 95 1.23 -10.76 13.36
CA VAL A 95 2.39 -10.47 12.53
C VAL A 95 2.15 -9.12 11.86
N ALA A 96 3.14 -8.23 11.91
CA ALA A 96 3.01 -6.89 11.32
C ALA A 96 2.53 -6.94 9.88
N HIS A 97 1.58 -6.07 9.53
CA HIS A 97 1.09 -5.93 8.17
C HIS A 97 2.05 -4.99 7.42
N THR A 98 2.95 -5.56 6.63
CA THR A 98 3.96 -4.79 5.90
C THR A 98 3.39 -4.21 4.62
N GLY A 99 3.86 -3.01 4.25
CA GLY A 99 3.64 -2.45 2.91
C GLY A 99 4.66 -2.98 1.90
N VAL A 100 4.62 -2.43 0.69
CA VAL A 100 5.53 -2.74 -0.40
C VAL A 100 6.39 -1.53 -0.75
N LYS A 101 7.63 -1.75 -1.18
CA LYS A 101 8.49 -0.68 -1.71
C LYS A 101 7.88 -0.14 -3.00
N LYS A 102 7.80 1.19 -3.14
CA LYS A 102 7.22 1.83 -4.33
C LYS A 102 8.32 2.12 -5.34
N LEU A 103 8.13 1.64 -6.56
CA LEU A 103 9.03 1.85 -7.69
C LEU A 103 8.37 2.83 -8.66
N PRO A 104 9.02 3.96 -9.00
CA PRO A 104 8.40 5.00 -9.82
C PRO A 104 8.31 4.62 -11.30
N ASP A 105 9.27 3.84 -11.80
CA ASP A 105 9.43 3.55 -13.22
C ASP A 105 10.12 2.19 -13.46
N LYS A 106 10.28 1.84 -14.73
CA LYS A 106 10.93 0.60 -15.17
C LYS A 106 12.39 0.51 -14.77
N LEU A 107 13.12 1.62 -14.77
CA LEU A 107 14.53 1.65 -14.38
C LEU A 107 14.68 1.31 -12.89
N ALA A 108 13.80 1.85 -12.05
CA ALA A 108 13.75 1.50 -10.63
C ALA A 108 13.38 0.02 -10.42
N VAL A 109 12.53 -0.56 -11.29
CA VAL A 109 12.23 -2.01 -11.28
C VAL A 109 13.48 -2.81 -11.58
N ALA A 110 14.20 -2.50 -12.67
CA ALA A 110 15.45 -3.16 -13.03
C ALA A 110 16.47 -3.11 -11.89
N TYR A 111 16.67 -1.92 -11.31
CA TYR A 111 17.59 -1.74 -10.19
C TYR A 111 17.17 -2.56 -8.95
N TRP A 112 15.86 -2.57 -8.60
CA TRP A 112 15.37 -3.34 -7.46
C TRP A 112 15.52 -4.85 -7.68
N MET A 113 15.36 -5.34 -8.91
CA MET A 113 15.51 -6.75 -9.27
C MET A 113 16.96 -7.22 -9.28
N GLN A 114 17.94 -6.31 -9.40
CA GLN A 114 19.35 -6.63 -9.52
C GLN A 114 19.84 -7.52 -8.36
N GLY A 115 20.47 -8.64 -8.69
CA GLY A 115 20.99 -9.61 -7.71
C GLY A 115 19.94 -10.48 -7.03
N LYS A 116 18.63 -10.23 -7.26
CA LYS A 116 17.55 -11.07 -6.74
C LYS A 116 17.24 -12.22 -7.71
N LYS A 117 16.82 -13.34 -7.16
CA LYS A 117 16.45 -14.55 -7.92
C LYS A 117 15.06 -15.03 -7.53
N SER A 118 14.44 -15.83 -8.41
CA SER A 118 13.13 -16.44 -8.14
C SER A 118 12.08 -15.39 -7.77
N LEU A 119 11.85 -14.45 -8.70
CA LEU A 119 10.88 -13.38 -8.52
C LEU A 119 9.53 -13.78 -9.12
N TRP A 120 8.47 -13.31 -8.45
CA TRP A 120 7.08 -13.57 -8.81
C TRP A 120 6.30 -12.27 -8.91
N LEU A 121 5.41 -12.20 -9.87
CA LEU A 121 4.59 -11.03 -10.14
C LEU A 121 3.12 -11.33 -9.88
N GLN A 122 2.43 -10.38 -9.27
CA GLN A 122 1.00 -10.38 -9.07
C GLN A 122 0.40 -9.05 -9.52
N PRO A 123 -0.87 -9.02 -10.01
CA PRO A 123 -1.59 -7.77 -10.16
C PRO A 123 -1.72 -7.11 -8.79
N LYS A 124 -1.55 -5.80 -8.74
CA LYS A 124 -1.81 -5.02 -7.54
C LYS A 124 -3.31 -4.75 -7.47
N VAL A 125 -4.01 -5.67 -6.82
CA VAL A 125 -5.46 -5.55 -6.61
C VAL A 125 -5.76 -4.31 -5.78
N ASP A 126 -6.77 -3.55 -6.19
CA ASP A 126 -7.20 -2.34 -5.50
C ASP A 126 -8.43 -2.63 -4.63
N GLY A 127 -8.23 -2.54 -3.34
CA GLY A 127 -9.21 -2.86 -2.31
C GLY A 127 -8.76 -2.39 -0.94
N VAL A 128 -9.10 -3.13 0.09
CA VAL A 128 -8.73 -2.85 1.48
C VAL A 128 -7.88 -3.99 2.02
N ALA A 129 -6.67 -3.65 2.45
CA ALA A 129 -5.71 -4.61 2.98
C ALA A 129 -6.15 -5.12 4.37
N VAL A 130 -6.13 -6.45 4.53
CA VAL A 130 -6.59 -7.14 5.74
C VAL A 130 -5.64 -8.26 6.16
N THR A 131 -5.65 -8.55 7.46
CA THR A 131 -5.07 -9.76 8.05
C THR A 131 -6.18 -10.70 8.50
N LEU A 132 -6.14 -11.94 8.03
CA LEU A 132 -7.00 -13.03 8.50
C LEU A 132 -6.22 -13.86 9.52
N VAL A 133 -6.84 -14.14 10.65
CA VAL A 133 -6.28 -15.00 11.69
C VAL A 133 -7.20 -16.19 11.88
N TYR A 134 -6.72 -17.39 11.57
CA TYR A 134 -7.39 -18.64 11.86
C TYR A 134 -6.78 -19.28 13.10
N ARG A 135 -7.63 -19.84 13.96
CA ARG A 135 -7.21 -20.64 15.12
C ARG A 135 -7.86 -22.01 15.03
N GLN A 136 -7.04 -23.06 14.98
CA GLN A 136 -7.51 -24.45 14.84
C GLN A 136 -8.52 -24.61 13.67
N GLY A 137 -8.26 -23.90 12.57
CA GLY A 137 -9.08 -23.91 11.36
C GLY A 137 -10.27 -22.96 11.36
N LYS A 138 -10.62 -22.29 12.46
CA LYS A 138 -11.74 -21.34 12.52
C LYS A 138 -11.25 -19.91 12.37
N LEU A 139 -11.95 -19.09 11.57
CA LEU A 139 -11.65 -17.66 11.45
C LEU A 139 -11.90 -16.97 12.80
N ALA A 140 -10.85 -16.45 13.41
CA ALA A 140 -10.85 -15.83 14.73
C ALA A 140 -10.73 -14.30 14.69
N ALA A 141 -10.17 -13.73 13.62
CA ALA A 141 -10.12 -12.29 13.41
C ALA A 141 -9.99 -11.94 11.93
N LEU A 142 -10.59 -10.80 11.57
CA LEU A 142 -10.42 -10.11 10.28
C LEU A 142 -10.01 -8.68 10.61
N ILE A 143 -8.73 -8.35 10.43
CA ILE A 143 -8.15 -7.11 10.94
C ILE A 143 -7.80 -6.22 9.75
N SER A 144 -8.28 -4.96 9.73
CA SER A 144 -7.85 -3.98 8.72
C SER A 144 -6.35 -3.71 8.89
N ARG A 145 -5.67 -3.29 7.82
CA ARG A 145 -4.25 -2.95 7.90
C ARG A 145 -3.93 -1.95 9.02
N GLY A 146 -4.74 -0.89 9.18
CA GLY A 146 -4.46 0.19 10.12
C GLY A 146 -3.06 0.78 9.89
N ASP A 147 -2.29 0.97 10.96
CA ASP A 147 -0.90 1.42 10.92
C ASP A 147 0.13 0.30 10.65
N GLY A 148 -0.35 -0.92 10.46
CA GLY A 148 0.46 -2.13 10.26
C GLY A 148 0.81 -2.87 11.55
N ALA A 149 0.70 -2.25 12.72
CA ALA A 149 0.81 -2.90 14.02
C ALA A 149 -0.58 -3.22 14.61
N LYS A 150 -1.55 -2.35 14.38
CA LYS A 150 -2.95 -2.45 14.85
C LYS A 150 -3.93 -2.07 13.76
N GLY A 151 -5.11 -2.69 13.78
CA GLY A 151 -6.20 -2.36 12.87
C GLY A 151 -7.57 -2.63 13.47
N GLN A 152 -8.63 -2.24 12.76
CA GLN A 152 -10.01 -2.52 13.15
C GLN A 152 -10.31 -4.00 12.97
N ASN A 153 -10.97 -4.62 13.93
CA ASN A 153 -11.43 -6.00 13.80
C ASN A 153 -12.84 -6.03 13.19
N TRP A 154 -12.92 -6.54 11.96
CA TRP A 154 -14.16 -6.68 11.19
C TRP A 154 -14.69 -8.13 11.18
N LEU A 155 -14.34 -8.95 12.15
CA LEU A 155 -14.80 -10.35 12.23
C LEU A 155 -16.33 -10.47 12.09
N ASN A 156 -17.08 -9.51 12.65
CA ASN A 156 -18.54 -9.46 12.55
C ASN A 156 -19.07 -9.25 11.12
N LYS A 157 -18.21 -8.83 10.18
CA LYS A 157 -18.55 -8.69 8.75
C LYS A 157 -18.24 -9.95 7.96
N ALA A 158 -17.32 -10.78 8.45
CA ALA A 158 -16.86 -11.97 7.72
C ALA A 158 -17.96 -12.94 7.30
N PRO A 159 -19.03 -13.19 8.08
CA PRO A 159 -20.13 -14.08 7.64
C PRO A 159 -20.90 -13.56 6.41
N TYR A 160 -20.82 -12.27 6.11
CA TYR A 160 -21.47 -11.66 4.94
C TYR A 160 -20.57 -11.61 3.71
N ILE A 161 -19.34 -12.13 3.79
CA ILE A 161 -18.34 -12.15 2.72
C ILE A 161 -18.09 -13.61 2.30
N PRO A 162 -18.78 -14.13 1.25
CA PRO A 162 -18.68 -15.54 0.85
C PRO A 162 -17.26 -15.97 0.46
N ALA A 163 -16.43 -15.03 0.02
CA ALA A 163 -15.03 -15.30 -0.34
C ALA A 163 -14.13 -15.60 0.87
N LEU A 164 -14.60 -15.41 2.11
CA LEU A 164 -13.87 -15.71 3.33
C LEU A 164 -14.35 -17.03 3.94
N PRO A 165 -13.58 -18.14 3.80
CA PRO A 165 -13.88 -19.37 4.49
C PRO A 165 -13.95 -19.13 6.01
N GLN A 166 -15.09 -19.46 6.63
CA GLN A 166 -15.24 -19.39 8.10
C GLN A 166 -14.47 -20.51 8.79
N GLU A 167 -14.27 -21.62 8.11
CA GLU A 167 -13.45 -22.76 8.51
C GLU A 167 -12.56 -23.21 7.36
N ILE A 168 -11.33 -23.60 7.70
CA ILE A 168 -10.33 -24.14 6.77
C ILE A 168 -9.82 -25.49 7.29
N ASP A 169 -9.37 -26.35 6.38
CA ASP A 169 -8.77 -27.62 6.74
C ASP A 169 -7.28 -27.46 7.13
N ASP A 170 -7.08 -26.80 8.25
CA ASP A 170 -5.79 -26.61 8.90
C ASP A 170 -5.95 -26.51 10.42
N LYS A 171 -5.42 -27.48 11.15
CA LYS A 171 -5.60 -27.59 12.60
C LYS A 171 -4.45 -27.04 13.44
N ARG A 172 -3.49 -26.32 12.82
CA ARG A 172 -2.45 -25.63 13.57
C ARG A 172 -3.05 -24.61 14.55
N PRO A 173 -2.37 -24.33 15.69
CA PRO A 173 -2.88 -23.41 16.70
C PRO A 173 -3.23 -22.04 16.12
N GLN A 174 -2.42 -21.53 15.19
CA GLN A 174 -2.65 -20.26 14.52
C GLN A 174 -2.14 -20.33 13.07
N LEU A 175 -2.94 -19.76 12.14
CA LEU A 175 -2.55 -19.50 10.77
C LEU A 175 -2.91 -18.05 10.45
N ILE A 176 -1.97 -17.31 9.87
CA ILE A 176 -2.11 -15.89 9.54
C ILE A 176 -1.96 -15.73 8.04
N LEU A 177 -2.93 -15.05 7.41
CA LEU A 177 -2.88 -14.66 6.00
C LEU A 177 -3.02 -13.15 5.89
N GLN A 178 -2.33 -12.53 4.94
CA GLN A 178 -2.53 -11.14 4.59
C GLN A 178 -2.97 -11.04 3.13
N GLY A 179 -3.96 -10.19 2.88
CA GLY A 179 -4.56 -10.08 1.57
C GLY A 179 -5.28 -8.77 1.37
N GLU A 180 -5.95 -8.67 0.23
CA GLU A 180 -6.76 -7.53 -0.17
C GLU A 180 -8.21 -7.97 -0.33
N LEU A 181 -9.12 -7.39 0.46
CA LEU A 181 -10.56 -7.46 0.18
C LEU A 181 -10.88 -6.48 -0.95
N PHE A 182 -11.47 -6.96 -2.02
CA PHE A 182 -11.75 -6.15 -3.20
C PHE A 182 -13.20 -6.34 -3.66
N LEU A 183 -13.73 -5.36 -4.37
CA LEU A 183 -15.01 -5.48 -5.05
C LEU A 183 -14.84 -6.34 -6.30
N ALA A 184 -15.52 -7.48 -6.35
CA ALA A 184 -15.54 -8.33 -7.54
C ALA A 184 -16.29 -7.61 -8.66
N VAL A 185 -15.70 -7.59 -9.83
CA VAL A 185 -16.24 -6.97 -11.04
C VAL A 185 -16.11 -7.95 -12.20
N ASN A 186 -17.02 -7.87 -13.16
CA ASN A 186 -16.95 -8.70 -14.35
C ASN A 186 -16.24 -7.93 -15.46
N ASP A 187 -15.26 -8.59 -16.10
CA ASP A 187 -14.58 -8.11 -17.30
C ASP A 187 -14.05 -6.68 -17.19
N HIS A 188 -13.53 -6.32 -16.01
CA HIS A 188 -12.98 -4.99 -15.78
C HIS A 188 -11.66 -4.80 -16.52
N GLN A 189 -11.63 -3.83 -17.41
CA GLN A 189 -10.43 -3.45 -18.15
C GLN A 189 -9.94 -2.09 -17.64
N GLN A 190 -8.83 -2.09 -16.90
CA GLN A 190 -8.33 -0.91 -16.19
C GLN A 190 -8.07 0.29 -17.13
N SER A 191 -7.55 0.03 -18.33
CA SER A 191 -7.31 1.06 -19.35
C SER A 191 -8.56 1.78 -19.85
N LEU A 192 -9.74 1.17 -19.71
CA LEU A 192 -11.02 1.73 -20.19
C LEU A 192 -11.89 2.25 -19.07
N HIS A 193 -11.85 1.61 -17.91
CA HIS A 193 -12.84 1.83 -16.85
C HIS A 193 -12.28 2.57 -15.62
N GLY A 194 -10.95 2.78 -15.56
CA GLY A 194 -10.32 3.43 -14.41
C GLY A 194 -10.48 2.69 -13.08
N SER A 195 -10.42 3.42 -11.97
CA SER A 195 -10.45 2.84 -10.62
C SER A 195 -11.85 2.48 -10.13
N LYS A 196 -12.92 3.01 -10.73
CA LYS A 196 -14.33 2.83 -10.32
C LYS A 196 -14.58 3.07 -8.82
N ASN A 197 -13.72 3.83 -8.16
CA ASN A 197 -13.81 4.09 -6.73
C ASN A 197 -13.99 2.80 -5.88
N ALA A 198 -13.49 1.66 -6.39
CA ALA A 198 -13.74 0.33 -5.84
C ALA A 198 -13.27 0.22 -4.37
N ARG A 199 -12.07 0.75 -4.08
CA ARG A 199 -11.52 0.76 -2.73
C ARG A 199 -12.42 1.50 -1.73
N ALA A 200 -12.93 2.69 -2.07
CA ALA A 200 -13.81 3.46 -1.19
C ALA A 200 -15.16 2.74 -0.96
N GLN A 201 -15.68 2.03 -1.96
CA GLN A 201 -16.89 1.22 -1.81
C GLN A 201 -16.67 0.07 -0.82
N VAL A 202 -15.52 -0.63 -0.91
CA VAL A 202 -15.15 -1.72 0.02
C VAL A 202 -14.98 -1.18 1.43
N ALA A 203 -14.19 -0.10 1.60
CA ALA A 203 -13.96 0.54 2.90
C ALA A 203 -15.28 1.00 3.53
N GLY A 204 -16.12 1.71 2.79
CA GLY A 204 -17.43 2.15 3.24
C GLY A 204 -18.34 1.00 3.66
N ALA A 205 -18.33 -0.14 2.94
CA ALA A 205 -19.12 -1.32 3.30
C ALA A 205 -18.65 -1.97 4.61
N LEU A 206 -17.33 -2.03 4.83
CA LEU A 206 -16.73 -2.62 6.05
C LEU A 206 -16.94 -1.73 7.28
N MET A 207 -16.97 -0.41 7.10
CA MET A 207 -17.10 0.58 8.18
C MET A 207 -18.53 0.76 8.68
N ARG A 208 -19.56 0.46 7.89
CA ARG A 208 -20.97 0.62 8.30
C ARG A 208 -21.30 -0.28 9.47
N GLN A 209 -22.12 0.20 10.40
CA GLN A 209 -22.61 -0.59 11.53
C GLN A 209 -23.43 -1.80 11.04
N LEU A 210 -24.41 -1.56 10.17
CA LEU A 210 -25.23 -2.61 9.57
C LEU A 210 -24.51 -3.23 8.36
N PRO A 211 -24.65 -4.55 8.13
CA PRO A 211 -24.10 -5.19 6.96
C PRO A 211 -24.58 -4.56 5.66
N SER A 212 -23.65 -4.19 4.79
CA SER A 212 -23.96 -3.66 3.45
C SER A 212 -24.13 -4.80 2.46
N PRO A 213 -25.06 -4.70 1.49
CA PRO A 213 -25.17 -5.68 0.40
C PRO A 213 -23.88 -5.87 -0.41
N ILE A 214 -23.01 -4.87 -0.45
CA ILE A 214 -21.70 -4.94 -1.13
C ILE A 214 -20.82 -6.06 -0.54
N LEU A 215 -20.95 -6.37 0.76
CA LEU A 215 -20.14 -7.42 1.40
C LEU A 215 -20.25 -8.77 0.69
N SER A 216 -21.42 -9.10 0.13
CA SER A 216 -21.62 -10.34 -0.62
C SER A 216 -20.91 -10.37 -1.98
N GLN A 217 -20.46 -9.23 -2.47
CA GLN A 217 -19.75 -9.06 -3.73
C GLN A 217 -18.23 -8.96 -3.54
N LEU A 218 -17.74 -9.04 -2.30
CA LEU A 218 -16.32 -8.94 -2.04
C LEU A 218 -15.59 -10.25 -2.33
N GLY A 219 -14.46 -10.13 -3.01
CA GLY A 219 -13.45 -11.17 -3.16
C GLY A 219 -12.27 -10.95 -2.21
N ILE A 220 -11.43 -11.97 -2.08
CA ILE A 220 -10.18 -11.92 -1.33
C ILE A 220 -9.00 -12.36 -2.18
N PHE A 221 -7.95 -11.58 -2.20
CA PHE A 221 -6.69 -11.88 -2.86
C PHE A 221 -5.60 -12.01 -1.81
N ILE A 222 -5.15 -13.23 -1.51
CA ILE A 222 -4.08 -13.46 -0.53
C ILE A 222 -2.73 -13.27 -1.20
N TRP A 223 -1.99 -12.27 -0.74
CA TRP A 223 -0.66 -11.95 -1.27
C TRP A 223 0.48 -12.30 -0.30
N ALA A 224 0.19 -12.61 0.98
CA ALA A 224 1.19 -13.07 1.92
C ALA A 224 0.65 -14.12 2.89
N TRP A 225 1.54 -15.03 3.24
CA TRP A 225 1.35 -16.04 4.28
C TRP A 225 2.61 -16.04 5.15
N PRO A 226 2.64 -15.23 6.23
CA PRO A 226 3.70 -15.30 7.23
C PRO A 226 3.84 -16.72 7.77
N ASP A 227 5.08 -17.22 7.84
CA ASP A 227 5.40 -18.56 8.29
C ASP A 227 4.68 -19.69 7.50
N GLY A 228 4.28 -19.40 6.27
CA GLY A 228 3.73 -20.37 5.31
C GLY A 228 4.84 -21.19 4.62
N PRO A 229 4.45 -22.00 3.63
CA PRO A 229 5.41 -22.76 2.84
C PRO A 229 6.51 -21.88 2.21
N GLU A 230 7.73 -22.41 2.13
CA GLU A 230 8.92 -21.62 1.80
C GLU A 230 8.87 -20.98 0.41
N THR A 231 8.41 -21.74 -0.61
CA THR A 231 8.37 -21.24 -1.99
C THR A 231 6.99 -20.73 -2.39
N MET A 232 6.93 -19.78 -3.32
CA MET A 232 5.68 -19.24 -3.86
C MET A 232 4.79 -20.34 -4.44
N ALA A 233 5.36 -21.28 -5.21
CA ALA A 233 4.61 -22.38 -5.79
C ALA A 233 3.94 -23.26 -4.72
N MET A 234 4.66 -23.58 -3.64
CA MET A 234 4.11 -24.34 -2.52
C MET A 234 3.03 -23.55 -1.78
N ARG A 235 3.25 -22.24 -1.56
CA ARG A 235 2.24 -21.37 -0.94
C ARG A 235 0.96 -21.33 -1.75
N GLN A 236 1.04 -21.11 -3.06
CA GLN A 236 -0.14 -21.05 -3.92
C GLN A 236 -0.91 -22.37 -3.94
N LYS A 237 -0.20 -23.51 -4.01
CA LYS A 237 -0.82 -24.84 -3.93
C LYS A 237 -1.53 -25.05 -2.59
N ALA A 238 -0.91 -24.62 -1.49
CA ALA A 238 -1.49 -24.73 -0.15
C ALA A 238 -2.68 -23.78 0.03
N LEU A 239 -2.59 -22.52 -0.42
CA LEU A 239 -3.69 -21.56 -0.41
C LEU A 239 -4.91 -22.07 -1.16
N LYS A 240 -4.72 -22.69 -2.35
CA LYS A 240 -5.81 -23.28 -3.13
C LYS A 240 -6.55 -24.38 -2.34
N ARG A 241 -5.83 -25.23 -1.61
CA ARG A 241 -6.45 -26.27 -0.75
C ARG A 241 -7.26 -25.68 0.42
N LEU A 242 -6.87 -24.50 0.91
CA LEU A 242 -7.55 -23.80 1.99
C LEU A 242 -8.74 -22.93 1.50
N GLY A 243 -9.04 -22.93 0.18
CA GLY A 243 -10.12 -22.14 -0.41
C GLY A 243 -9.69 -20.76 -0.92
N PHE A 244 -8.40 -20.44 -0.95
CA PHE A 244 -7.84 -19.16 -1.41
C PHE A 244 -7.11 -19.30 -2.76
N GLY A 245 -7.75 -19.90 -3.76
CA GLY A 245 -7.10 -20.22 -5.03
C GLY A 245 -6.84 -19.02 -5.94
N LEU A 246 -7.58 -17.93 -5.79
CA LEU A 246 -7.56 -16.80 -6.72
C LEU A 246 -6.15 -16.23 -6.95
N SER A 247 -5.38 -16.02 -5.90
CA SER A 247 -4.04 -15.46 -6.04
C SER A 247 -3.10 -16.34 -6.86
N GLY A 248 -3.25 -17.66 -6.81
CA GLY A 248 -2.48 -18.60 -7.62
C GLY A 248 -2.72 -18.44 -9.11
N ASP A 249 -3.99 -18.22 -9.50
CA ASP A 249 -4.38 -18.03 -10.89
C ASP A 249 -3.77 -16.76 -11.52
N TRP A 250 -3.39 -15.79 -10.70
CA TRP A 250 -2.83 -14.49 -11.09
C TRP A 250 -1.36 -14.30 -10.70
N THR A 251 -0.67 -15.32 -10.24
CA THR A 251 0.76 -15.28 -9.89
C THR A 251 1.60 -15.81 -11.04
N ARG A 252 2.62 -15.06 -11.47
CA ARG A 252 3.50 -15.41 -12.59
C ARG A 252 4.98 -15.30 -12.19
N PRO A 253 5.84 -16.24 -12.57
CA PRO A 253 7.28 -16.06 -12.45
C PRO A 253 7.74 -14.96 -13.43
N VAL A 254 8.74 -14.17 -13.02
CA VAL A 254 9.36 -13.15 -13.85
C VAL A 254 10.87 -13.20 -13.72
N SER A 255 11.57 -12.94 -14.82
CA SER A 255 13.02 -13.03 -14.91
C SER A 255 13.70 -11.65 -14.87
N ASP A 256 13.07 -10.65 -15.45
CA ASP A 256 13.61 -9.31 -15.64
C ASP A 256 12.51 -8.24 -15.66
N GLU A 257 12.91 -6.99 -15.78
CA GLU A 257 12.00 -5.84 -15.85
C GLU A 257 11.17 -5.80 -17.14
N GLU A 258 11.61 -6.47 -18.22
CA GLU A 258 10.82 -6.59 -19.44
C GLU A 258 9.63 -7.51 -19.24
N ASP A 259 9.83 -8.62 -18.54
CA ASP A 259 8.76 -9.52 -18.13
C ASP A 259 7.73 -8.79 -17.27
N VAL A 260 8.21 -8.03 -16.28
CA VAL A 260 7.35 -7.22 -15.41
C VAL A 260 6.56 -6.20 -16.22
N ALA A 261 7.21 -5.47 -17.13
CA ALA A 261 6.57 -4.47 -18.00
C ALA A 261 5.52 -5.10 -18.92
N ARG A 262 5.84 -6.26 -19.50
CA ARG A 262 4.92 -7.00 -20.37
C ARG A 262 3.66 -7.42 -19.63
N TRP A 263 3.77 -8.04 -18.46
CA TRP A 263 2.63 -8.43 -17.65
C TRP A 263 1.85 -7.24 -17.10
N ARG A 264 2.54 -6.17 -16.66
CA ARG A 264 1.90 -4.93 -16.22
C ARG A 264 1.02 -4.33 -17.32
N ASN A 265 1.54 -4.25 -18.55
CA ASN A 265 0.80 -3.74 -19.70
C ASN A 265 -0.32 -4.68 -20.14
N HIS A 266 -0.10 -6.00 -20.06
CA HIS A 266 -1.11 -6.99 -20.36
C HIS A 266 -2.30 -6.86 -19.39
N TRP A 267 -2.08 -6.87 -18.08
CA TRP A 267 -3.15 -6.73 -17.10
C TRP A 267 -3.83 -5.36 -17.12
N PHE A 268 -3.13 -4.30 -17.48
CA PHE A 268 -3.73 -2.98 -17.67
C PHE A 268 -4.81 -2.97 -18.78
N ARG A 269 -4.65 -3.82 -19.82
CA ARG A 269 -5.51 -3.86 -21.00
C ARG A 269 -6.42 -5.09 -21.08
N SER A 270 -6.25 -6.04 -20.21
CA SER A 270 -7.05 -7.27 -20.23
C SER A 270 -8.22 -7.19 -19.27
N PRO A 271 -9.32 -7.91 -19.54
CA PRO A 271 -10.40 -8.02 -18.58
C PRO A 271 -9.94 -8.80 -17.34
N LEU A 272 -10.22 -8.26 -16.17
CA LEU A 272 -9.87 -8.81 -14.87
C LEU A 272 -11.12 -8.90 -13.99
N PRO A 273 -11.17 -9.82 -13.00
CA PRO A 273 -12.28 -9.91 -12.05
C PRO A 273 -12.18 -8.90 -10.89
N PHE A 274 -11.23 -7.98 -10.96
CA PHE A 274 -10.95 -6.95 -9.95
C PHE A 274 -10.31 -5.71 -10.58
N VAL A 275 -10.43 -4.60 -9.88
CA VAL A 275 -9.71 -3.35 -10.20
C VAL A 275 -8.25 -3.47 -9.75
N THR A 276 -7.31 -2.91 -10.52
CA THR A 276 -5.88 -2.90 -10.20
C THR A 276 -5.28 -1.50 -10.33
N ASP A 277 -4.24 -1.21 -9.54
CA ASP A 277 -3.49 0.04 -9.65
C ASP A 277 -2.02 -0.16 -10.08
N GLY A 278 -1.67 -1.36 -10.53
CA GLY A 278 -0.33 -1.71 -10.95
C GLY A 278 -0.02 -3.20 -10.77
N VAL A 279 1.24 -3.47 -10.47
CA VAL A 279 1.74 -4.82 -10.20
C VAL A 279 2.61 -4.84 -8.95
N VAL A 280 2.73 -6.02 -8.31
CA VAL A 280 3.63 -6.25 -7.17
C VAL A 280 4.59 -7.38 -7.52
N ILE A 281 5.88 -7.13 -7.32
CA ILE A 281 6.94 -8.13 -7.46
C ILE A 281 7.28 -8.65 -6.07
N HIS A 282 7.36 -9.96 -5.93
CA HIS A 282 7.70 -10.65 -4.68
C HIS A 282 8.94 -11.51 -4.85
N GLN A 283 9.79 -11.53 -3.85
CA GLN A 283 10.81 -12.57 -3.74
C GLN A 283 10.14 -13.91 -3.34
N ASP A 284 10.65 -15.02 -3.88
CA ASP A 284 10.12 -16.36 -3.60
C ASP A 284 10.24 -16.69 -2.11
N LYS A 285 11.44 -16.53 -1.56
CA LYS A 285 11.70 -16.69 -0.12
C LYS A 285 11.48 -15.37 0.60
N ARG A 286 10.81 -15.43 1.71
CA ARG A 286 10.56 -14.27 2.59
C ARG A 286 11.10 -14.55 3.99
N SER A 287 11.45 -13.48 4.70
CA SER A 287 11.78 -13.56 6.12
C SER A 287 10.62 -14.13 6.94
N THR A 288 10.92 -14.68 8.10
CA THR A 288 9.88 -15.19 9.01
C THR A 288 8.98 -14.07 9.51
N GLY A 289 7.72 -14.37 9.81
CA GLY A 289 6.74 -13.37 10.26
C GLY A 289 7.19 -12.56 11.48
N LYS A 290 8.03 -13.12 12.35
CA LYS A 290 8.62 -12.41 13.51
C LYS A 290 9.51 -11.23 13.12
N GLN A 291 10.09 -11.24 11.92
CA GLN A 291 10.97 -10.19 11.41
C GLN A 291 10.22 -9.10 10.62
N TRP A 292 8.91 -9.28 10.42
CA TRP A 292 8.11 -8.30 9.69
C TRP A 292 7.84 -7.08 10.56
N LEU A 293 8.00 -5.91 9.95
CA LEU A 293 7.77 -4.61 10.59
C LEU A 293 6.68 -3.85 9.85
N PRO A 294 5.91 -3.00 10.52
CA PRO A 294 5.08 -2.00 9.86
C PRO A 294 5.92 -1.14 8.92
N GLY A 295 5.34 -0.73 7.79
CA GLY A 295 6.07 0.05 6.78
C GLY A 295 6.34 -0.75 5.50
N SER A 296 7.29 -0.29 4.68
CA SER A 296 7.62 -0.96 3.41
C SER A 296 8.60 -2.11 3.61
N SER A 297 8.31 -3.25 2.97
CA SER A 297 9.22 -4.39 2.90
C SER A 297 10.20 -4.24 1.74
N GLU A 298 11.45 -4.64 1.94
CA GLU A 298 12.43 -4.77 0.85
C GLU A 298 12.24 -6.07 0.02
N GLU A 299 11.41 -7.00 0.49
CA GLU A 299 11.15 -8.29 -0.15
C GLU A 299 10.05 -8.23 -1.19
N SER A 300 9.30 -7.12 -1.25
CA SER A 300 8.23 -6.89 -2.20
C SER A 300 8.24 -5.45 -2.69
N ALA A 301 7.99 -5.24 -3.97
CA ALA A 301 7.96 -3.93 -4.57
C ALA A 301 6.79 -3.77 -5.53
N ALA A 302 6.19 -2.59 -5.57
CA ALA A 302 5.06 -2.26 -6.43
C ALA A 302 5.47 -1.23 -7.49
N TRP A 303 5.01 -1.48 -8.73
CA TRP A 303 5.08 -0.55 -9.83
C TRP A 303 3.66 -0.21 -10.29
N LYS A 304 3.18 0.96 -9.85
CA LYS A 304 1.83 1.43 -10.17
C LYS A 304 1.68 1.83 -11.63
N TYR A 305 0.43 1.84 -12.11
CA TYR A 305 0.10 2.49 -13.39
C TYR A 305 0.34 3.98 -13.28
N THR A 306 0.59 4.60 -14.42
CA THR A 306 0.63 6.07 -14.49
C THR A 306 -0.76 6.60 -14.19
N PRO A 307 -0.91 7.51 -13.21
CA PRO A 307 -2.20 8.13 -12.94
C PRO A 307 -2.74 8.81 -14.20
N PRO A 308 -4.05 8.75 -14.46
CA PRO A 308 -4.65 9.52 -15.53
C PRO A 308 -4.43 11.02 -15.30
N VAL A 309 -4.16 11.74 -16.36
CA VAL A 309 -3.94 13.18 -16.35
C VAL A 309 -4.93 13.81 -17.32
N ILE A 310 -5.60 14.86 -16.89
CA ILE A 310 -6.49 15.65 -17.71
C ILE A 310 -6.14 17.13 -17.57
N SER A 311 -6.22 17.87 -18.66
CA SER A 311 -6.06 19.32 -18.64
C SER A 311 -7.42 20.00 -18.47
N SER A 312 -7.46 21.03 -17.64
CA SER A 312 -8.63 21.89 -17.48
C SER A 312 -8.21 23.34 -17.42
N GLU A 313 -9.12 24.22 -17.80
CA GLU A 313 -8.91 25.67 -17.74
C GLU A 313 -9.12 26.16 -16.31
N VAL A 314 -8.20 26.98 -15.79
CA VAL A 314 -8.33 27.64 -14.50
C VAL A 314 -9.31 28.82 -14.66
N GLN A 315 -10.44 28.75 -14.00
CA GLN A 315 -11.48 29.78 -13.99
C GLN A 315 -11.23 30.87 -12.97
N SER A 316 -10.72 30.50 -11.78
CA SER A 316 -10.33 31.46 -10.74
C SER A 316 -9.27 30.88 -9.83
N VAL A 317 -8.56 31.78 -9.16
CA VAL A 317 -7.57 31.43 -8.13
C VAL A 317 -7.97 32.16 -6.85
N GLU A 318 -8.11 31.41 -5.77
CA GLU A 318 -8.42 31.94 -4.44
C GLU A 318 -7.27 31.72 -3.47
N PHE A 319 -7.12 32.62 -2.53
CA PHE A 319 -6.09 32.57 -1.51
C PHE A 319 -6.70 32.60 -0.10
N PRO A 320 -7.47 31.58 0.29
CA PRO A 320 -8.07 31.55 1.62
C PRO A 320 -7.00 31.48 2.70
N VAL A 321 -7.22 32.26 3.77
CA VAL A 321 -6.36 32.27 4.95
C VAL A 321 -6.93 31.27 5.94
N GLY A 322 -6.17 30.22 6.25
CA GLY A 322 -6.54 29.25 7.26
C GLY A 322 -6.52 29.84 8.68
N ARG A 323 -7.14 29.15 9.63
CA ARG A 323 -7.22 29.58 11.05
C ARG A 323 -5.84 29.88 11.69
N THR A 324 -4.78 29.28 11.19
CA THR A 324 -3.39 29.46 11.65
C THR A 324 -2.64 30.57 10.90
N GLY A 325 -3.33 31.37 10.06
CA GLY A 325 -2.71 32.41 9.24
C GLY A 325 -2.01 31.89 7.96
N LYS A 326 -2.02 30.58 7.71
CA LYS A 326 -1.48 30.02 6.45
C LYS A 326 -2.43 30.31 5.29
N ILE A 327 -1.86 30.79 4.19
CA ILE A 327 -2.56 31.01 2.94
C ILE A 327 -2.50 29.72 2.12
N ALA A 328 -3.66 29.21 1.74
CA ALA A 328 -3.79 28.15 0.75
C ALA A 328 -4.00 28.75 -0.64
N VAL A 329 -3.61 28.04 -1.68
CA VAL A 329 -3.95 28.39 -3.06
C VAL A 329 -5.00 27.38 -3.52
N VAL A 330 -6.19 27.87 -3.87
CA VAL A 330 -7.28 27.07 -4.43
C VAL A 330 -7.46 27.48 -5.87
N LEU A 331 -7.34 26.50 -6.76
CA LEU A 331 -7.59 26.68 -8.19
C LEU A 331 -8.99 26.14 -8.49
N ASN A 332 -9.92 27.00 -8.86
CA ASN A 332 -11.21 26.59 -9.40
C ASN A 332 -11.03 26.39 -10.91
N VAL A 333 -11.34 25.20 -11.38
CA VAL A 333 -11.13 24.83 -12.79
C VAL A 333 -12.45 24.52 -13.48
N ALA A 334 -12.48 24.62 -14.80
CA ALA A 334 -13.64 24.16 -15.56
C ALA A 334 -13.91 22.68 -15.20
N PRO A 335 -15.17 22.30 -14.90
CA PRO A 335 -15.49 20.95 -14.43
C PRO A 335 -15.01 19.89 -15.42
N VAL A 336 -14.21 18.96 -14.94
CA VAL A 336 -13.70 17.82 -15.73
C VAL A 336 -13.90 16.53 -14.95
N GLN A 337 -14.15 15.44 -15.67
CA GLN A 337 -14.20 14.11 -15.09
C GLN A 337 -12.80 13.50 -15.12
N LEU A 338 -12.29 13.14 -13.94
CA LEU A 338 -11.03 12.43 -13.80
C LEU A 338 -11.30 11.15 -13.00
N ASP A 339 -11.23 9.99 -13.64
CA ASP A 339 -11.81 8.75 -13.15
C ASP A 339 -13.30 8.98 -12.78
N ASP A 340 -13.73 8.52 -11.59
CA ASP A 340 -15.11 8.66 -11.12
C ASP A 340 -15.35 9.97 -10.32
N LYS A 341 -14.46 10.94 -10.40
CA LYS A 341 -14.51 12.19 -9.65
C LYS A 341 -14.65 13.39 -10.59
N THR A 342 -15.56 14.30 -10.24
CA THR A 342 -15.61 15.62 -10.87
C THR A 342 -14.66 16.57 -10.15
N VAL A 343 -13.66 17.05 -10.86
CA VAL A 343 -12.76 18.12 -10.39
C VAL A 343 -13.30 19.43 -10.91
N ARG A 344 -13.42 20.41 -10.03
CA ARG A 344 -13.95 21.75 -10.33
C ARG A 344 -13.31 22.82 -9.45
#